data_e08fcfd8300d3856bb80546f3f25ab28
#
_entry.id   e08fcfd8300d3856bb80546f3f25ab28
#
_cell.length_a   1.000
_cell.length_b   1.000
_cell.length_c   1.000
_cell.angle_alpha   90.00
_cell.angle_beta   90.00
_cell.angle_gamma   90.00
#
_symmetry.space_group_name_H-M   'P 1'
#
loop_
_entity.id
_entity.type
_entity.pdbx_description
1 polymer ?
#
loop_
_entity_poly.entity_id
_entity_poly.type
_entity_poly.pdbx_seq_one_letter_code
_entity_poly.pdbx_strand_id
1 'polypeptide(L)'
;MVVEEMSNNHADQPATLPSSNSLFDASIEISPRAHNSNEAAFALVIDDERSISELVATTLGELGIESATFSTAKPAVAAIDQRWPAIIFLDVALEQSDAYDVIRGLSEKRYDGIVQLMSSGRPWLLAALQRLATRHGLRLCPPIQKPVRSDMVRTVIASVGLTACRPFPIGKSD
;
A
#
# COMPACT_ATOMS: atom_id res chain seq x y z
N MET A 1 39.76 -61.18 21.40
CA MET A 1 39.68 -59.78 21.79
C MET A 1 38.65 -59.17 20.83
N VAL A 2 37.48 -58.93 21.35
CA VAL A 2 36.24 -58.57 20.66
C VAL A 2 36.25 -57.08 20.37
N VAL A 3 35.97 -56.68 19.12
CA VAL A 3 35.64 -55.33 18.77
C VAL A 3 34.26 -55.30 18.14
N GLU A 4 33.34 -54.65 18.84
CA GLU A 4 31.95 -54.45 18.50
C GLU A 4 31.78 -53.55 17.29
N GLU A 5 30.99 -54.00 16.33
CA GLU A 5 30.37 -53.22 15.27
C GLU A 5 29.26 -52.33 15.87
N MET A 6 29.40 -51.02 15.79
CA MET A 6 28.28 -50.11 15.97
C MET A 6 27.80 -49.61 14.62
N SER A 7 26.74 -50.26 14.13
CA SER A 7 25.94 -49.83 12.99
C SER A 7 25.21 -48.56 13.35
N ASN A 8 25.51 -47.43 12.70
CA ASN A 8 24.76 -46.22 12.80
C ASN A 8 23.96 -45.98 11.52
N ASN A 9 22.75 -46.49 11.53
CA ASN A 9 21.76 -46.34 10.47
C ASN A 9 21.08 -44.96 10.66
N HIS A 10 21.57 -43.92 9.98
CA HIS A 10 20.91 -42.63 9.94
C HIS A 10 20.06 -42.55 8.67
N ALA A 11 18.76 -42.80 8.85
CA ALA A 11 17.76 -42.73 7.80
C ALA A 11 17.68 -41.29 7.29
N ASP A 12 17.93 -41.17 6.01
CA ASP A 12 17.72 -39.98 5.17
C ASP A 12 16.22 -39.72 5.07
N GLN A 13 15.75 -38.69 5.78
CA GLN A 13 14.40 -38.15 5.61
C GLN A 13 14.44 -37.03 4.59
N PRO A 14 13.69 -37.05 3.51
CA PRO A 14 13.59 -35.93 2.59
C PRO A 14 12.86 -34.78 3.27
N ALA A 15 13.52 -33.61 3.29
CA ALA A 15 12.94 -32.35 3.75
C ALA A 15 11.72 -32.03 2.89
N THR A 16 10.54 -32.15 3.46
CA THR A 16 9.30 -31.65 2.89
C THR A 16 9.34 -30.11 2.85
N LEU A 17 9.41 -29.55 1.65
CA LEU A 17 9.25 -28.12 1.41
C LEU A 17 7.83 -27.70 1.84
N PRO A 18 7.65 -26.63 2.60
CA PRO A 18 6.32 -26.14 2.94
C PRO A 18 5.63 -25.62 1.68
N SER A 19 4.41 -26.11 1.47
CA SER A 19 3.51 -25.73 0.39
C SER A 19 3.32 -24.19 0.38
N SER A 20 3.54 -23.60 -0.78
CA SER A 20 3.57 -22.15 -1.04
C SER A 20 2.18 -21.50 -1.07
N ASN A 21 1.30 -21.77 -0.11
CA ASN A 21 -0.07 -21.21 -0.14
C ASN A 21 -0.58 -20.62 1.19
N SER A 22 0.31 -20.18 2.06
CA SER A 22 -0.07 -19.69 3.40
C SER A 22 0.42 -18.25 3.72
N LEU A 23 0.78 -17.44 2.74
CA LEU A 23 1.30 -16.09 2.97
C LEU A 23 0.25 -14.96 2.79
N PHE A 24 -1.01 -15.27 2.56
CA PHE A 24 -2.06 -14.27 2.28
C PHE A 24 -3.21 -14.25 3.29
N ASP A 25 -3.11 -14.95 4.40
CA ASP A 25 -4.13 -14.91 5.45
C ASP A 25 -3.64 -14.15 6.70
N ALA A 26 -3.10 -12.96 6.48
CA ALA A 26 -3.00 -11.95 7.51
C ALA A 26 -4.02 -10.87 7.17
N SER A 27 -5.19 -10.96 7.74
CA SER A 27 -6.12 -9.82 7.86
C SER A 27 -5.29 -8.66 8.40
N ILE A 28 -5.00 -7.67 7.55
CA ILE A 28 -4.29 -6.46 7.93
C ILE A 28 -5.25 -5.70 8.83
N GLU A 29 -5.16 -5.92 10.15
CA GLU A 29 -5.85 -5.07 11.11
C GLU A 29 -5.24 -3.67 10.99
N ILE A 30 -5.99 -2.79 10.32
CA ILE A 30 -5.67 -1.37 10.21
C ILE A 30 -6.01 -0.77 11.56
N SER A 31 -5.01 -0.63 12.43
CA SER A 31 -5.08 0.26 13.56
C SER A 31 -4.44 1.58 13.13
N PRO A 32 -5.19 2.54 12.57
CA PRO A 32 -4.64 3.84 12.29
C PRO A 32 -4.31 4.52 13.61
N ARG A 33 -3.22 5.28 13.65
CA ARG A 33 -3.08 6.32 14.70
C ARG A 33 -4.45 6.97 14.84
N ALA A 34 -4.97 7.05 16.07
CA ALA A 34 -6.31 7.58 16.35
C ALA A 34 -6.47 8.98 15.72
N HIS A 35 -6.68 8.98 14.41
CA HIS A 35 -7.31 10.08 13.74
C HIS A 35 -8.74 10.08 14.28
N ASN A 36 -9.18 11.20 14.80
CA ASN A 36 -10.53 11.39 15.26
C ASN A 36 -11.46 10.59 14.36
N SER A 37 -12.15 9.61 14.91
CA SER A 37 -13.04 8.70 14.22
C SER A 37 -14.20 9.40 13.46
N ASN A 38 -14.10 10.72 13.33
CA ASN A 38 -15.04 11.61 12.66
C ASN A 38 -14.45 12.37 11.46
N GLU A 39 -13.16 12.18 11.11
CA GLU A 39 -12.61 12.76 9.87
C GLU A 39 -12.80 11.79 8.71
N ALA A 40 -13.32 12.34 7.59
CA ALA A 40 -13.47 11.60 6.35
C ALA A 40 -12.10 11.09 5.87
N ALA A 41 -12.04 9.85 5.38
CA ALA A 41 -10.83 9.28 4.84
C ALA A 41 -10.28 10.16 3.72
N PHE A 42 -8.97 10.41 3.74
CA PHE A 42 -8.26 11.22 2.75
C PHE A 42 -7.18 10.40 2.06
N ALA A 43 -7.01 10.62 0.76
CA ALA A 43 -6.02 9.92 -0.06
C ALA A 43 -5.09 10.91 -0.77
N LEU A 44 -3.85 10.49 -1.02
CA LEU A 44 -2.98 11.16 -1.98
C LEU A 44 -2.81 10.30 -3.23
N VAL A 45 -2.74 10.95 -4.38
CA VAL A 45 -2.42 10.33 -5.68
C VAL A 45 -1.19 11.02 -6.22
N ILE A 46 -0.12 10.26 -6.44
CA ILE A 46 1.17 10.77 -6.91
C ILE A 46 1.50 10.07 -8.23
N ASP A 47 1.21 10.74 -9.34
CA ASP A 47 1.39 10.22 -10.70
C ASP A 47 1.53 11.42 -11.65
N ASP A 48 2.57 11.45 -12.49
CA ASP A 48 2.82 12.51 -13.47
C ASP A 48 1.90 12.39 -14.70
N GLU A 49 1.28 11.24 -14.90
CA GLU A 49 0.26 11.05 -15.91
C GLU A 49 -1.11 11.54 -15.41
N ARG A 50 -1.50 12.74 -15.88
CA ARG A 50 -2.74 13.41 -15.46
C ARG A 50 -3.99 12.55 -15.63
N SER A 51 -4.09 11.80 -16.72
CA SER A 51 -5.23 10.92 -16.99
C SER A 51 -5.41 9.83 -15.90
N ILE A 52 -4.32 9.31 -15.39
CA ILE A 52 -4.34 8.30 -14.32
C ILE A 52 -4.70 8.95 -12.98
N SER A 53 -4.05 10.07 -12.63
CA SER A 53 -4.35 10.76 -11.39
C SER A 53 -5.80 11.24 -11.32
N GLU A 54 -6.38 11.74 -12.43
CA GLU A 54 -7.78 12.13 -12.52
C GLU A 54 -8.73 10.92 -12.40
N LEU A 55 -8.40 9.78 -13.04
CA LEU A 55 -9.20 8.56 -12.92
C LEU A 55 -9.24 8.05 -11.48
N VAL A 56 -8.08 7.98 -10.82
CA VAL A 56 -8.00 7.54 -9.42
C VAL A 56 -8.77 8.49 -8.52
N ALA A 57 -8.54 9.81 -8.64
CA ALA A 57 -9.22 10.83 -7.83
C ALA A 57 -10.74 10.80 -8.02
N THR A 58 -11.22 10.68 -9.27
CA THR A 58 -12.66 10.57 -9.57
C THR A 58 -13.25 9.32 -8.92
N THR A 59 -12.57 8.18 -9.05
CA THR A 59 -13.04 6.92 -8.45
C THR A 59 -13.09 7.00 -6.92
N LEU A 60 -12.10 7.65 -6.29
CA LEU A 60 -12.10 7.89 -4.85
C LEU A 60 -13.27 8.80 -4.43
N GLY A 61 -13.52 9.87 -5.20
CA GLY A 61 -14.66 10.78 -4.96
C GLY A 61 -16.01 10.07 -5.05
N GLU A 62 -16.20 9.15 -6.00
CA GLU A 62 -17.40 8.30 -6.10
C GLU A 62 -17.57 7.37 -4.89
N LEU A 63 -16.49 7.03 -4.21
CA LEU A 63 -16.49 6.26 -2.96
C LEU A 63 -16.61 7.16 -1.72
N GLY A 64 -16.75 8.48 -1.90
CA GLY A 64 -16.83 9.45 -0.80
C GLY A 64 -15.50 9.68 -0.08
N ILE A 65 -14.38 9.39 -0.73
CA ILE A 65 -13.03 9.62 -0.20
C ILE A 65 -12.46 10.86 -0.88
N GLU A 66 -12.14 11.87 -0.07
CA GLU A 66 -11.44 13.06 -0.58
C GLU A 66 -10.01 12.70 -1.00
N SER A 67 -9.50 13.37 -2.03
CA SER A 67 -8.13 13.16 -2.49
C SER A 67 -7.47 14.43 -2.98
N ALA A 68 -6.13 14.45 -2.93
CA ALA A 68 -5.30 15.44 -3.61
C ALA A 68 -4.33 14.73 -4.56
N THR A 69 -4.05 15.37 -5.70
CA THR A 69 -3.19 14.83 -6.75
C THR A 69 -1.90 15.63 -6.86
N PHE A 70 -0.79 14.95 -7.06
CA PHE A 70 0.54 15.53 -7.23
C PHE A 70 1.27 14.81 -8.36
N SER A 71 2.02 15.58 -9.16
CA SER A 71 2.86 15.03 -10.23
C SER A 71 4.32 14.81 -9.82
N THR A 72 4.72 15.26 -8.61
CA THR A 72 6.11 15.16 -8.14
C THR A 72 6.18 14.85 -6.64
N ALA A 73 7.29 14.27 -6.21
CA ALA A 73 7.50 13.81 -4.85
C ALA A 73 7.47 14.93 -3.80
N LYS A 74 8.21 16.01 -4.03
CA LYS A 74 8.43 17.05 -3.01
C LYS A 74 7.14 17.70 -2.49
N PRO A 75 6.23 18.23 -3.35
CA PRO A 75 4.98 18.80 -2.87
C PRO A 75 4.05 17.74 -2.26
N ALA A 76 4.06 16.51 -2.78
CA ALA A 76 3.27 15.41 -2.23
C ALA A 76 3.67 15.08 -0.79
N VAL A 77 4.98 14.94 -0.53
CA VAL A 77 5.50 14.67 0.82
C VAL A 77 5.24 15.84 1.77
N ALA A 78 5.31 17.08 1.28
CA ALA A 78 4.98 18.26 2.09
C ALA A 78 3.48 18.33 2.46
N ALA A 79 2.59 17.89 1.57
CA ALA A 79 1.16 17.90 1.81
C ALA A 79 0.73 16.97 2.98
N ILE A 80 1.51 15.95 3.28
CA ILE A 80 1.25 15.03 4.40
C ILE A 80 1.26 15.75 5.75
N ASP A 81 2.07 16.80 5.90
CA ASP A 81 2.12 17.59 7.13
C ASP A 81 0.85 18.43 7.35
N GLN A 82 0.13 18.72 6.27
CA GLN A 82 -1.12 19.49 6.33
C GLN A 82 -2.32 18.58 6.61
N ARG A 83 -2.35 17.40 5.97
CA ARG A 83 -3.40 16.42 6.18
C ARG A 83 -2.85 15.02 5.95
N TRP A 84 -2.97 14.18 6.97
CA TRP A 84 -2.44 12.81 6.97
C TRP A 84 -3.32 11.90 6.10
N PRO A 85 -2.81 11.30 5.01
CA PRO A 85 -3.62 10.43 4.18
C PRO A 85 -3.73 9.03 4.79
N ALA A 86 -4.90 8.41 4.64
CA ALA A 86 -5.09 7.01 5.00
C ALA A 86 -4.44 6.06 3.97
N ILE A 87 -4.39 6.49 2.71
CA ILE A 87 -3.77 5.76 1.60
C ILE A 87 -3.10 6.71 0.63
N ILE A 88 -1.98 6.26 0.06
CA ILE A 88 -1.23 6.96 -0.98
C ILE A 88 -1.13 6.04 -2.20
N PHE A 89 -1.66 6.46 -3.35
CA PHE A 89 -1.42 5.86 -4.65
C PHE A 89 -0.15 6.48 -5.24
N LEU A 90 0.86 5.65 -5.51
CA LEU A 90 2.18 6.10 -5.96
C LEU A 90 2.58 5.41 -7.26
N ASP A 91 2.78 6.21 -8.33
CA ASP A 91 3.42 5.70 -9.53
C ASP A 91 4.90 5.36 -9.26
N VAL A 92 5.29 4.18 -9.72
CA VAL A 92 6.67 3.68 -9.63
C VAL A 92 7.59 4.41 -10.60
N ALA A 93 7.06 4.95 -11.70
CA ALA A 93 7.84 5.47 -12.83
C ALA A 93 7.74 7.00 -13.00
N LEU A 94 7.62 7.76 -11.92
CA LEU A 94 7.60 9.23 -11.95
C LEU A 94 8.78 9.80 -12.74
N GLU A 95 8.50 10.61 -13.80
CA GLU A 95 9.54 11.11 -14.70
C GLU A 95 10.43 12.22 -14.10
N GLN A 96 9.85 13.12 -13.32
CA GLN A 96 10.52 14.31 -12.79
C GLN A 96 10.94 14.20 -11.31
N SER A 97 10.57 13.10 -10.68
CA SER A 97 10.92 12.85 -9.28
C SER A 97 10.99 11.35 -9.05
N ASP A 98 11.84 10.96 -8.13
CA ASP A 98 12.03 9.56 -7.84
C ASP A 98 10.94 9.09 -6.85
N ALA A 99 10.21 8.04 -7.19
CA ALA A 99 9.33 7.35 -6.25
C ALA A 99 10.10 6.91 -4.98
N TYR A 100 11.43 6.76 -5.10
CA TYR A 100 12.35 6.58 -4.00
C TYR A 100 12.30 7.74 -2.99
N ASP A 101 12.27 8.99 -3.46
CA ASP A 101 12.19 10.17 -2.60
C ASP A 101 10.86 10.24 -1.84
N VAL A 102 9.77 9.79 -2.47
CA VAL A 102 8.48 9.64 -1.77
C VAL A 102 8.60 8.62 -0.64
N ILE A 103 9.09 7.42 -0.92
CA ILE A 103 9.26 6.35 0.08
C ILE A 103 10.14 6.82 1.24
N ARG A 104 11.24 7.51 0.94
CA ARG A 104 12.13 8.07 1.96
C ARG A 104 11.42 9.12 2.81
N GLY A 105 10.74 10.07 2.18
CA GLY A 105 9.99 11.11 2.89
C GLY A 105 8.87 10.54 3.79
N LEU A 106 8.17 9.50 3.32
CA LEU A 106 7.18 8.78 4.13
C LEU A 106 7.83 8.13 5.37
N SER A 107 9.00 7.51 5.17
CA SER A 107 9.76 6.90 6.27
C SER A 107 10.20 7.93 7.32
N GLU A 108 10.76 9.07 6.88
CA GLU A 108 11.18 10.17 7.76
C GLU A 108 10.02 10.70 8.60
N LYS A 109 8.82 10.75 8.03
CA LYS A 109 7.57 11.14 8.71
C LYS A 109 6.96 10.03 9.57
N ARG A 110 7.52 8.80 9.53
CA ARG A 110 6.94 7.61 10.17
C ARG A 110 5.50 7.37 9.74
N TYR A 111 5.26 7.49 8.42
CA TYR A 111 3.94 7.27 7.85
C TYR A 111 3.45 5.85 8.15
N ASP A 112 2.27 5.74 8.75
CA ASP A 112 1.64 4.50 9.19
C ASP A 112 0.40 4.12 8.37
N GLY A 113 0.05 4.94 7.38
CA GLY A 113 -1.01 4.64 6.40
C GLY A 113 -0.56 3.60 5.38
N ILE A 114 -1.33 3.48 4.32
CA ILE A 114 -1.12 2.46 3.27
C ILE A 114 -0.49 3.11 2.04
N VAL A 115 0.46 2.41 1.43
CA VAL A 115 1.03 2.79 0.13
C VAL A 115 0.63 1.76 -0.91
N GLN A 116 -0.11 2.22 -1.92
CA GLN A 116 -0.51 1.47 -3.09
C GLN A 116 0.41 1.83 -4.26
N LEU A 117 1.31 0.93 -4.64
CA LEU A 117 2.18 1.13 -5.80
C LEU A 117 1.41 0.86 -7.10
N MET A 118 1.63 1.72 -8.10
CA MET A 118 1.13 1.57 -9.47
C MET A 118 2.33 1.45 -10.41
N SER A 119 2.35 0.45 -11.31
CA SER A 119 3.53 0.15 -12.11
C SER A 119 3.21 -0.13 -13.58
N SER A 120 4.00 0.45 -14.49
CA SER A 120 3.91 0.31 -15.95
C SER A 120 4.99 -0.63 -16.54
N GLY A 121 5.16 -1.84 -16.00
CA GLY A 121 5.99 -2.86 -16.65
C GLY A 121 7.50 -2.76 -16.40
N ARG A 122 7.95 -2.17 -15.28
CA ARG A 122 9.34 -2.21 -14.81
C ARG A 122 9.47 -3.09 -13.55
N PRO A 123 9.45 -4.44 -13.67
CA PRO A 123 9.38 -5.34 -12.51
C PRO A 123 10.55 -5.16 -11.54
N TRP A 124 11.74 -4.88 -12.07
CA TRP A 124 12.93 -4.66 -11.24
C TRP A 124 12.83 -3.41 -10.37
N LEU A 125 12.25 -2.32 -10.91
CA LEU A 125 12.06 -1.05 -10.18
C LEU A 125 10.97 -1.22 -9.11
N LEU A 126 9.85 -1.84 -9.48
CA LEU A 126 8.79 -2.18 -8.53
C LEU A 126 9.34 -3.02 -7.37
N ALA A 127 10.09 -4.08 -7.66
CA ALA A 127 10.69 -4.94 -6.63
C ALA A 127 11.70 -4.18 -5.75
N ALA A 128 12.45 -3.23 -6.31
CA ALA A 128 13.38 -2.39 -5.55
C ALA A 128 12.63 -1.47 -4.58
N LEU A 129 11.57 -0.79 -5.04
CA LEU A 129 10.74 0.09 -4.21
C LEU A 129 9.97 -0.68 -3.12
N GLN A 130 9.45 -1.86 -3.44
CA GLN A 130 8.80 -2.72 -2.44
C GLN A 130 9.77 -3.12 -1.32
N ARG A 131 10.98 -3.55 -1.67
CA ARG A 131 12.03 -3.87 -0.67
C ARG A 131 12.38 -2.66 0.17
N LEU A 132 12.53 -1.49 -0.46
CA LEU A 132 12.83 -0.25 0.26
C LEU A 132 11.71 0.11 1.24
N ALA A 133 10.47 0.15 0.77
CA ALA A 133 9.31 0.48 1.57
C ALA A 133 9.16 -0.48 2.78
N THR A 134 9.33 -1.79 2.54
CA THR A 134 9.31 -2.81 3.60
C THR A 134 10.42 -2.59 4.63
N ARG A 135 11.64 -2.25 4.19
CA ARG A 135 12.76 -1.93 5.09
C ARG A 135 12.46 -0.73 5.99
N HIS A 136 11.72 0.22 5.48
CA HIS A 136 11.29 1.42 6.21
C HIS A 136 10.00 1.21 7.01
N GLY A 137 9.47 -0.01 7.06
CA GLY A 137 8.27 -0.33 7.83
C GLY A 137 6.97 0.21 7.24
N LEU A 138 6.98 0.64 5.96
CA LEU A 138 5.77 1.10 5.27
C LEU A 138 4.86 -0.08 4.92
N ARG A 139 3.56 0.16 5.01
CA ARG A 139 2.52 -0.84 4.72
C ARG A 139 2.15 -0.77 3.25
N LEU A 140 2.39 -1.86 2.53
CA LEU A 140 2.10 -1.96 1.10
C LEU A 140 0.89 -2.86 0.84
N CYS A 141 0.06 -2.44 -0.13
CA CYS A 141 -0.87 -3.34 -0.80
C CYS A 141 -0.21 -4.04 -2.00
N PRO A 142 -0.79 -5.15 -2.49
CA PRO A 142 -0.38 -5.71 -3.77
C PRO A 142 -0.41 -4.65 -4.87
N PRO A 143 0.64 -4.55 -5.72
CA PRO A 143 0.75 -3.46 -6.69
C PRO A 143 -0.32 -3.53 -7.77
N ILE A 144 -0.80 -2.38 -8.23
CA ILE A 144 -1.64 -2.26 -9.43
C ILE A 144 -0.74 -2.21 -10.66
N GLN A 145 -1.03 -3.08 -11.63
CA GLN A 145 -0.43 -3.02 -12.96
C GLN A 145 -1.17 -2.00 -13.82
N LYS A 146 -0.45 -1.02 -14.39
CA LYS A 146 -1.04 -0.12 -15.39
C LYS A 146 -1.37 -0.89 -16.70
N PRO A 147 -2.46 -0.59 -17.39
CA PRO A 147 -3.33 0.56 -17.21
C PRO A 147 -4.24 0.44 -15.98
N VAL A 148 -4.31 1.51 -15.19
CA VAL A 148 -5.18 1.59 -14.02
C VAL A 148 -6.64 1.69 -14.48
N ARG A 149 -7.53 0.96 -13.78
CA ARG A 149 -8.98 1.00 -14.00
C ARG A 149 -9.71 1.25 -12.67
N SER A 150 -10.89 1.84 -12.77
CA SER A 150 -11.71 2.16 -11.59
C SER A 150 -12.05 0.93 -10.72
N ASP A 151 -12.26 -0.24 -11.34
CA ASP A 151 -12.52 -1.49 -10.59
C ASP A 151 -11.33 -1.90 -9.72
N MET A 152 -10.09 -1.67 -10.18
CA MET A 152 -8.88 -1.94 -9.40
C MET A 152 -8.79 -1.01 -8.18
N VAL A 153 -9.06 0.28 -8.38
CA VAL A 153 -9.07 1.26 -7.27
C VAL A 153 -10.13 0.89 -6.23
N ARG A 154 -11.36 0.55 -6.68
CA ARG A 154 -12.44 0.09 -5.80
C ARG A 154 -12.04 -1.15 -5.00
N THR A 155 -11.40 -2.12 -5.66
CA THR A 155 -10.92 -3.35 -5.02
C THR A 155 -9.90 -3.04 -3.92
N VAL A 156 -8.95 -2.16 -4.18
CA VAL A 156 -7.96 -1.72 -3.17
C VAL A 156 -8.67 -1.09 -1.98
N ILE A 157 -9.54 -0.11 -2.21
CA ILE A 157 -10.25 0.59 -1.14
C ILE A 157 -11.09 -0.39 -0.29
N ALA A 158 -11.78 -1.33 -0.93
CA ALA A 158 -12.53 -2.37 -0.23
C ALA A 158 -11.61 -3.30 0.60
N SER A 159 -10.46 -3.69 0.05
CA SER A 159 -9.52 -4.60 0.73
C SER A 159 -8.86 -3.98 1.97
N VAL A 160 -8.71 -2.66 1.98
CA VAL A 160 -8.12 -1.94 3.12
C VAL A 160 -9.17 -1.40 4.09
N GLY A 161 -10.46 -1.64 3.83
CA GLY A 161 -11.55 -1.24 4.72
C GLY A 161 -11.76 0.27 4.83
N LEU A 162 -11.28 1.04 3.85
CA LEU A 162 -11.53 2.49 3.79
C LEU A 162 -12.95 2.71 3.24
N THR A 163 -13.84 3.19 4.11
CA THR A 163 -15.19 3.59 3.74
C THR A 163 -15.34 5.09 3.94
N ALA A 164 -16.18 5.72 3.11
CA ALA A 164 -16.62 7.08 3.38
C ALA A 164 -17.22 7.16 4.78
N CYS A 165 -16.85 8.17 5.52
CA CYS A 165 -17.62 8.53 6.71
C CYS A 165 -19.06 8.81 6.26
N ARG A 166 -20.02 8.02 6.70
CA ARG A 166 -21.43 8.29 6.39
C ARG A 166 -21.76 9.69 6.88
N PRO A 167 -22.27 10.59 6.02
CA PRO A 167 -22.80 11.84 6.53
C PRO A 167 -23.84 11.51 7.59
N PHE A 168 -23.74 12.13 8.75
CA PHE A 168 -24.74 12.05 9.80
C PHE A 168 -26.11 12.37 9.16
N PRO A 169 -27.15 11.53 9.34
CA PRO A 169 -28.48 11.91 8.86
C PRO A 169 -28.83 13.21 9.55
N ILE A 170 -28.93 14.28 8.77
CA ILE A 170 -29.47 15.55 9.25
C ILE A 170 -30.89 15.23 9.67
N GLY A 171 -31.10 15.16 10.99
CA GLY A 171 -32.42 14.97 11.56
C GLY A 171 -33.33 16.04 10.97
N LYS A 172 -34.39 15.63 10.28
CA LYS A 172 -35.50 16.52 9.95
C LYS A 172 -36.05 16.98 11.27
N SER A 173 -35.88 18.26 11.57
CA SER A 173 -36.64 18.94 12.60
C SER A 173 -38.10 19.05 12.07
N ASP A 174 -39.02 18.33 12.68
CA ASP A 174 -40.44 18.58 12.57
C ASP A 174 -40.80 19.88 13.32
#